data_9da1cb5d4202a1db4ba98215f214602b
#
_entry.id   9da1cb5d4202a1db4ba98215f214602b
#
_cell.length_a   1.000
_cell.length_b   1.000
_cell.length_c   1.000
_cell.angle_alpha   90.00
_cell.angle_beta   90.00
_cell.angle_gamma   90.00
#
_symmetry.space_group_name_H-M   'P 1'
#
loop_
_entity.id
_entity.type
_entity.pdbx_description
1 polymer ?
#
loop_
_entity_poly.entity_id
_entity_poly.type
_entity_poly.pdbx_seq_one_letter_code
_entity_poly.pdbx_strand_id
1 'polypeptide(L)'
;MIKKIFSVLTAVVLLASCQNPPAQKQPDPEKGVLAPHAMVVSAKEEASQIGLAILKKGGNAFDAMIATELALAVAYPNAGNIGGGGFMVYRLGSGERGALDYREKAPAKAHRDMYLDKNGKVIADKSTLGALAVGVPGTIAGIFEVYEKFGSLPIGELIQPAIDLARNGVLITELQANSYMNKNVELIKQANNYVTPFENGWKAGERFKYEELAQTLERIRDNGSYEFYNGETAKRIVSYVQELGGILSLDDLRNYRAQWRKPITFTYKDYIISSMPLPSSGGICLAQILKSVEPYNIGQYPHNGEQYIQLLVEAERRAYADRAYYMGDADFVKVPTQQLLSPDYLKERMSSFSWDKASKSTEIAHGKIVGYESDETTHYSIVDRFGNAVAVTTTLNTNYGSKVYVKGGGFFLNNQMDDFSIKPGEPNTYGLVGSEKNAIAPNKRMLSSMSPTIIEKEGKLFMVIGTPGGSTIITSVLQCFLNVAEYGMTMQQSVSKPRFHHQWLPDDVMYEPKGFAPEVIAHLKAKGYKPREENFVIIGKVDAILVQPDGTLEGGADPRGDDTAVGY
;
A
#
# COMPACT_ATOMS: atom_id res chain seq x y z
N MET A 1 18.82 -101.64 2.46
CA MET A 1 18.66 -100.91 1.21
C MET A 1 17.73 -99.75 1.45
N ILE A 2 18.22 -98.61 1.86
CA ILE A 2 17.44 -97.37 1.90
C ILE A 2 18.46 -96.23 1.68
N LYS A 3 18.38 -95.52 0.53
CA LYS A 3 19.19 -94.38 0.17
C LYS A 3 18.68 -93.13 0.93
N LYS A 4 19.59 -92.45 1.64
CA LYS A 4 19.36 -91.12 2.23
C LYS A 4 19.57 -90.10 1.14
N ILE A 5 18.58 -89.21 0.89
CA ILE A 5 18.64 -88.06 0.05
C ILE A 5 18.90 -86.88 0.98
N PHE A 6 20.06 -86.19 0.79
CA PHE A 6 20.37 -84.91 1.41
C PHE A 6 19.77 -83.78 0.55
N SER A 7 18.86 -83.02 1.10
CA SER A 7 18.40 -81.76 0.51
C SER A 7 19.28 -80.63 1.03
N VAL A 8 20.00 -79.97 0.13
CA VAL A 8 20.74 -78.74 0.38
C VAL A 8 19.77 -77.58 0.17
N LEU A 9 19.45 -76.83 1.26
CA LEU A 9 18.67 -75.62 1.21
C LEU A 9 19.60 -74.45 0.93
N THR A 10 19.57 -73.89 -0.28
CA THR A 10 20.31 -72.69 -0.67
C THR A 10 19.47 -71.47 -0.24
N ALA A 11 19.94 -70.75 0.78
CA ALA A 11 19.33 -69.50 1.18
C ALA A 11 19.77 -68.38 0.22
N VAL A 12 18.86 -67.89 -0.58
CA VAL A 12 19.05 -66.68 -1.39
C VAL A 12 18.81 -65.45 -0.52
N VAL A 13 19.85 -64.76 -0.11
CA VAL A 13 19.77 -63.45 0.55
C VAL A 13 19.50 -62.40 -0.52
N LEU A 14 18.24 -61.94 -0.58
CA LEU A 14 17.86 -60.77 -1.35
C LEU A 14 18.36 -59.49 -0.63
N LEU A 15 19.48 -58.95 -1.10
CA LEU A 15 19.89 -57.57 -0.77
C LEU A 15 18.91 -56.61 -1.44
N ALA A 16 17.89 -56.17 -0.70
CA ALA A 16 17.10 -55.00 -1.11
C ALA A 16 17.99 -53.74 -1.01
N SER A 17 18.53 -53.31 -2.12
CA SER A 17 19.14 -51.98 -2.23
C SER A 17 18.02 -50.93 -2.03
N CYS A 18 18.01 -50.27 -0.89
CA CYS A 18 17.24 -49.03 -0.73
C CYS A 18 17.81 -47.98 -1.71
N GLN A 19 17.27 -47.94 -2.93
CA GLN A 19 17.43 -46.78 -3.79
C GLN A 19 16.58 -45.68 -3.17
N ASN A 20 17.23 -44.67 -2.59
CA ASN A 20 16.54 -43.43 -2.25
C ASN A 20 15.83 -42.94 -3.53
N PRO A 21 14.56 -42.57 -3.48
CA PRO A 21 13.90 -41.95 -4.61
C PRO A 21 14.74 -40.75 -5.05
N PRO A 22 14.89 -40.51 -6.37
CA PRO A 22 15.64 -39.38 -6.85
C PRO A 22 15.05 -38.14 -6.17
N ALA A 23 15.93 -37.33 -5.56
CA ALA A 23 15.54 -36.07 -4.97
C ALA A 23 14.71 -35.32 -6.02
N GLN A 24 13.43 -35.08 -5.72
CA GLN A 24 12.61 -34.23 -6.57
C GLN A 24 13.36 -32.93 -6.69
N LYS A 25 13.81 -32.60 -7.91
CA LYS A 25 14.33 -31.28 -8.23
C LYS A 25 13.27 -30.30 -7.72
N GLN A 26 13.64 -29.50 -6.70
CA GLN A 26 12.80 -28.36 -6.35
C GLN A 26 12.58 -27.57 -7.64
N PRO A 27 11.34 -27.17 -7.96
CA PRO A 27 11.11 -26.31 -9.12
C PRO A 27 12.04 -25.11 -8.99
N ASP A 28 12.65 -24.69 -10.12
CA ASP A 28 13.49 -23.50 -10.16
C ASP A 28 12.75 -22.35 -9.46
N PRO A 29 13.43 -21.55 -8.64
CA PRO A 29 12.78 -20.46 -7.95
C PRO A 29 12.05 -19.59 -8.96
N GLU A 30 10.76 -19.37 -8.74
CA GLU A 30 9.93 -18.52 -9.59
C GLU A 30 10.55 -17.12 -9.64
N LYS A 31 10.99 -16.72 -10.83
CA LYS A 31 11.57 -15.39 -11.07
C LYS A 31 10.53 -14.48 -11.64
N GLY A 32 10.58 -13.20 -11.21
CA GLY A 32 9.79 -12.13 -11.81
C GLY A 32 10.26 -11.77 -13.22
N VAL A 33 9.64 -10.74 -13.78
CA VAL A 33 10.06 -10.17 -15.06
C VAL A 33 11.45 -9.56 -14.92
N LEU A 34 12.36 -9.92 -15.81
CA LEU A 34 13.72 -9.39 -15.82
C LEU A 34 13.90 -8.36 -16.94
N ALA A 35 14.58 -7.25 -16.62
CA ALA A 35 14.89 -6.21 -17.59
C ALA A 35 16.24 -5.53 -17.28
N PRO A 36 17.08 -5.27 -18.30
CA PRO A 36 18.42 -4.70 -18.08
C PRO A 36 18.44 -3.19 -17.87
N HIS A 37 17.41 -2.44 -18.29
CA HIS A 37 17.50 -0.98 -18.37
C HIS A 37 16.46 -0.22 -17.55
N ALA A 38 15.19 -0.65 -17.60
CA ALA A 38 14.12 0.07 -16.93
C ALA A 38 12.94 -0.85 -16.64
N MET A 39 12.15 -0.52 -15.61
CA MET A 39 11.03 -1.34 -15.19
C MET A 39 9.92 -0.50 -14.57
N VAL A 40 8.68 -0.91 -14.81
CA VAL A 40 7.46 -0.42 -14.19
C VAL A 40 6.68 -1.59 -13.63
N VAL A 41 6.28 -1.51 -12.36
CA VAL A 41 5.38 -2.50 -11.73
C VAL A 41 4.20 -1.73 -11.16
N SER A 42 2.99 -2.12 -11.51
CA SER A 42 1.75 -1.46 -11.03
C SER A 42 0.55 -2.41 -11.05
N ALA A 43 -0.54 -1.99 -10.42
CA ALA A 43 -1.77 -2.76 -10.25
C ALA A 43 -2.52 -3.09 -11.56
N LYS A 44 -2.08 -2.58 -12.73
CA LYS A 44 -2.73 -2.83 -14.03
C LYS A 44 -1.74 -2.82 -15.19
N GLU A 45 -1.91 -3.77 -16.09
CA GLU A 45 -1.06 -3.92 -17.27
C GLU A 45 -1.06 -2.65 -18.13
N GLU A 46 -2.23 -2.04 -18.37
CA GLU A 46 -2.33 -0.84 -19.20
C GLU A 46 -1.49 0.31 -18.64
N ALA A 47 -1.49 0.49 -17.31
CA ALA A 47 -0.73 1.54 -16.65
C ALA A 47 0.78 1.25 -16.69
N SER A 48 1.17 0.00 -16.42
CA SER A 48 2.57 -0.43 -16.51
C SER A 48 3.11 -0.26 -17.94
N GLN A 49 2.35 -0.63 -18.97
CA GLN A 49 2.74 -0.48 -20.38
C GLN A 49 2.84 1.00 -20.81
N ILE A 50 1.94 1.87 -20.34
CA ILE A 50 2.01 3.31 -20.61
C ILE A 50 3.29 3.90 -19.97
N GLY A 51 3.57 3.59 -18.70
CA GLY A 51 4.81 4.03 -18.04
C GLY A 51 6.05 3.54 -18.78
N LEU A 52 6.07 2.27 -19.19
CA LEU A 52 7.16 1.69 -19.97
C LEU A 52 7.35 2.39 -21.34
N ALA A 53 6.26 2.73 -22.01
CA ALA A 53 6.32 3.45 -23.29
C ALA A 53 6.98 4.83 -23.14
N ILE A 54 6.70 5.55 -22.04
CA ILE A 54 7.36 6.82 -21.70
C ILE A 54 8.86 6.61 -21.47
N LEU A 55 9.27 5.58 -20.72
CA LEU A 55 10.69 5.25 -20.50
C LEU A 55 11.41 4.92 -21.83
N LYS A 56 10.79 4.12 -22.70
CA LYS A 56 11.31 3.79 -24.04
C LYS A 56 11.45 5.00 -24.96
N LYS A 57 10.55 5.97 -24.81
CA LYS A 57 10.60 7.25 -25.57
C LYS A 57 11.76 8.15 -25.13
N GLY A 58 12.40 7.84 -24.01
CA GLY A 58 13.53 8.60 -23.46
C GLY A 58 13.19 9.39 -22.21
N GLY A 59 11.95 9.33 -21.72
CA GLY A 59 11.54 9.90 -20.44
C GLY A 59 12.26 9.27 -19.27
N ASN A 60 12.31 9.98 -18.16
CA ASN A 60 12.85 9.50 -16.89
C ASN A 60 11.77 8.83 -16.00
N ALA A 61 12.15 8.36 -14.81
CA ALA A 61 11.25 7.70 -13.88
C ALA A 61 10.07 8.60 -13.43
N PHE A 62 10.28 9.91 -13.40
CA PHE A 62 9.26 10.89 -12.99
C PHE A 62 8.27 11.17 -14.13
N ASP A 63 8.72 11.23 -15.38
CA ASP A 63 7.82 11.27 -16.54
C ASP A 63 6.94 10.02 -16.59
N ALA A 64 7.54 8.84 -16.38
CA ALA A 64 6.80 7.58 -16.34
C ALA A 64 5.83 7.53 -15.15
N MET A 65 6.20 8.08 -13.99
CA MET A 65 5.33 8.24 -12.82
C MET A 65 4.05 8.99 -13.18
N ILE A 66 4.17 10.16 -13.82
CA ILE A 66 3.02 10.99 -14.21
C ILE A 66 2.07 10.21 -15.13
N ALA A 67 2.62 9.56 -16.14
CA ALA A 67 1.81 8.80 -17.10
C ALA A 67 1.16 7.57 -16.47
N THR A 68 1.87 6.86 -15.58
CA THR A 68 1.35 5.68 -14.86
C THR A 68 0.24 6.07 -13.89
N GLU A 69 0.40 7.16 -13.11
CA GLU A 69 -0.61 7.69 -12.18
C GLU A 69 -1.93 7.97 -12.90
N LEU A 70 -1.86 8.71 -14.02
CA LEU A 70 -3.04 9.06 -14.80
C LEU A 70 -3.66 7.85 -15.52
N ALA A 71 -2.84 6.90 -15.96
CA ALA A 71 -3.33 5.66 -16.53
C ALA A 71 -4.04 4.78 -15.49
N LEU A 72 -3.54 4.74 -14.24
CA LEU A 72 -4.23 4.07 -13.13
C LEU A 72 -5.57 4.73 -12.78
N ALA A 73 -5.68 6.05 -12.89
CA ALA A 73 -6.95 6.74 -12.69
C ALA A 73 -8.03 6.28 -13.71
N VAL A 74 -7.61 5.81 -14.88
CA VAL A 74 -8.48 5.24 -15.91
C VAL A 74 -8.67 3.73 -15.75
N ALA A 75 -7.55 2.99 -15.63
CA ALA A 75 -7.57 1.53 -15.67
C ALA A 75 -7.93 0.88 -14.33
N TYR A 76 -7.76 1.58 -13.22
CA TYR A 76 -7.96 1.07 -11.86
C TYR A 76 -8.73 2.06 -10.96
N PRO A 77 -9.93 2.53 -11.37
CA PRO A 77 -10.64 3.65 -10.74
C PRO A 77 -11.16 3.37 -9.33
N ASN A 78 -11.05 2.16 -8.83
CA ASN A 78 -11.35 1.86 -7.44
C ASN A 78 -10.32 2.44 -6.45
N ALA A 79 -9.08 2.70 -6.92
CA ALA A 79 -8.01 3.26 -6.09
C ALA A 79 -7.09 4.23 -6.85
N GLY A 80 -6.74 3.98 -8.13
CA GLY A 80 -6.09 4.94 -9.02
C GLY A 80 -7.01 6.13 -9.28
N ASN A 81 -6.49 7.37 -9.25
CA ASN A 81 -7.38 8.50 -9.10
C ASN A 81 -6.78 9.84 -9.56
N ILE A 82 -7.67 10.82 -9.76
CA ILE A 82 -7.36 12.26 -9.76
C ILE A 82 -8.12 13.00 -8.65
N GLY A 83 -9.07 12.32 -7.99
CA GLY A 83 -9.92 12.88 -6.91
C GLY A 83 -9.49 12.50 -5.51
N GLY A 84 -8.30 11.94 -5.34
CA GLY A 84 -7.69 11.53 -4.09
C GLY A 84 -6.33 12.18 -3.84
N GLY A 85 -5.40 11.40 -3.29
CA GLY A 85 -4.06 11.86 -2.97
C GLY A 85 -3.08 10.71 -2.78
N GLY A 86 -1.87 11.02 -2.34
CA GLY A 86 -0.84 10.02 -2.21
C GLY A 86 0.49 10.53 -1.69
N PHE A 87 1.48 9.65 -1.77
CA PHE A 87 2.86 9.90 -1.38
C PHE A 87 3.83 9.30 -2.40
N MET A 88 4.92 10.01 -2.63
CA MET A 88 6.07 9.53 -3.40
C MET A 88 7.33 9.58 -2.56
N VAL A 89 8.14 8.52 -2.61
CA VAL A 89 9.54 8.53 -2.19
C VAL A 89 10.39 8.30 -3.45
N TYR A 90 11.46 9.08 -3.60
CA TYR A 90 12.33 8.96 -4.76
C TYR A 90 13.81 8.90 -4.39
N ARG A 91 14.60 8.33 -5.31
CA ARG A 91 16.04 8.36 -5.33
C ARG A 91 16.54 8.67 -6.73
N LEU A 92 17.39 9.68 -6.85
CA LEU A 92 18.07 9.98 -8.11
C LEU A 92 19.26 9.02 -8.35
N GLY A 93 19.66 8.84 -9.58
CA GLY A 93 20.88 8.10 -9.91
C GLY A 93 22.13 8.62 -9.20
N SER A 94 22.16 9.91 -8.82
CA SER A 94 23.19 10.54 -8.00
C SER A 94 23.22 10.08 -6.54
N GLY A 95 22.16 9.41 -6.06
CA GLY A 95 21.99 9.05 -4.64
C GLY A 95 21.19 10.08 -3.82
N GLU A 96 20.78 11.20 -4.39
CA GLU A 96 19.86 12.14 -3.73
C GLU A 96 18.51 11.48 -3.50
N ARG A 97 17.91 11.71 -2.31
CA ARG A 97 16.63 11.15 -1.91
C ARG A 97 15.69 12.24 -1.44
N GLY A 98 14.40 12.03 -1.67
CA GLY A 98 13.35 12.92 -1.18
C GLY A 98 12.00 12.25 -1.13
N ALA A 99 11.03 12.99 -0.64
CA ALA A 99 9.64 12.56 -0.59
C ALA A 99 8.71 13.71 -0.98
N LEU A 100 7.57 13.36 -1.58
CA LEU A 100 6.49 14.30 -1.88
C LEU A 100 5.21 13.84 -1.20
N ASP A 101 4.60 14.76 -0.46
CA ASP A 101 3.34 14.60 0.23
C ASP A 101 2.25 15.37 -0.53
N TYR A 102 1.40 14.65 -1.24
CA TYR A 102 0.19 15.17 -1.86
C TYR A 102 -1.06 14.52 -1.27
N ARG A 103 -0.98 14.18 0.05
CA ARG A 103 -2.09 13.69 0.87
C ARG A 103 -3.22 14.71 0.90
N GLU A 104 -4.43 14.24 0.96
CA GLU A 104 -5.63 15.06 1.12
C GLU A 104 -5.58 15.90 2.40
N LYS A 105 -6.36 16.97 2.42
CA LYS A 105 -6.56 17.82 3.60
C LYS A 105 -8.04 17.88 3.99
N ALA A 106 -8.30 18.04 5.27
CA ALA A 106 -9.63 18.42 5.73
C ALA A 106 -10.03 19.77 5.13
N PRO A 107 -11.25 19.94 4.61
CA PRO A 107 -11.77 21.24 4.20
C PRO A 107 -11.73 22.28 5.33
N ALA A 108 -11.65 23.55 4.99
CA ALA A 108 -11.61 24.65 5.98
C ALA A 108 -12.84 24.70 6.90
N LYS A 109 -13.98 24.18 6.47
CA LYS A 109 -15.20 24.07 7.28
C LYS A 109 -15.27 22.81 8.13
N ALA A 110 -14.29 21.90 8.05
CA ALA A 110 -14.25 20.71 8.88
C ALA A 110 -14.02 21.09 10.35
N HIS A 111 -14.63 20.35 11.25
CA HIS A 111 -14.45 20.54 12.68
C HIS A 111 -14.46 19.20 13.41
N ARG A 112 -13.88 19.20 14.62
CA ARG A 112 -13.56 17.99 15.39
C ARG A 112 -14.74 17.01 15.51
N ASP A 113 -15.94 17.50 15.74
CA ASP A 113 -17.11 16.69 16.09
C ASP A 113 -18.11 16.56 14.93
N MET A 114 -17.70 16.85 13.68
CA MET A 114 -18.60 16.89 12.52
C MET A 114 -19.30 15.57 12.18
N TYR A 115 -18.78 14.46 12.69
CA TYR A 115 -19.35 13.12 12.51
C TYR A 115 -20.03 12.56 13.76
N LEU A 116 -20.18 13.37 14.81
CA LEU A 116 -20.87 12.99 16.04
C LEU A 116 -22.31 13.49 16.03
N ASP A 117 -23.21 12.73 16.65
CA ASP A 117 -24.55 13.17 16.94
C ASP A 117 -24.57 14.09 18.19
N LYS A 118 -25.73 14.63 18.53
CA LYS A 118 -25.93 15.51 19.69
C LYS A 118 -25.57 14.86 21.04
N ASN A 119 -25.43 13.54 21.09
CA ASN A 119 -25.07 12.78 22.28
C ASN A 119 -23.57 12.38 22.26
N GLY A 120 -22.80 12.85 21.27
CA GLY A 120 -21.39 12.52 21.10
C GLY A 120 -21.15 11.10 20.59
N LYS A 121 -22.15 10.45 19.97
CA LYS A 121 -22.01 9.14 19.33
C LYS A 121 -21.67 9.32 17.86
N VAL A 122 -20.74 8.51 17.36
CA VAL A 122 -20.36 8.47 15.93
C VAL A 122 -21.58 8.13 15.07
N ILE A 123 -21.85 8.95 14.06
CA ILE A 123 -22.91 8.73 13.07
C ILE A 123 -22.34 7.79 12.00
N ALA A 124 -22.91 6.58 11.91
CA ALA A 124 -22.48 5.57 10.95
C ALA A 124 -22.41 6.13 9.53
N ASP A 125 -21.41 5.67 8.78
CA ASP A 125 -21.15 5.94 7.36
C ASP A 125 -20.90 7.41 6.96
N LYS A 126 -21.06 8.39 7.85
CA LYS A 126 -20.87 9.80 7.49
C LYS A 126 -19.44 10.17 7.09
N SER A 127 -18.44 9.48 7.64
CA SER A 127 -17.03 9.69 7.29
C SER A 127 -16.58 8.90 6.07
N THR A 128 -17.38 7.89 5.65
CA THR A 128 -17.00 6.95 4.60
C THR A 128 -17.82 7.06 3.32
N LEU A 129 -19.08 7.49 3.39
CA LEU A 129 -20.02 7.52 2.27
C LEU A 129 -20.56 8.93 2.02
N GLY A 130 -20.53 9.37 0.76
CA GLY A 130 -21.10 10.63 0.30
C GLY A 130 -20.18 11.84 0.50
N ALA A 131 -20.73 13.02 0.22
CA ALA A 131 -19.97 14.25 0.02
C ALA A 131 -19.28 14.79 1.29
N LEU A 132 -19.79 14.47 2.50
CA LEU A 132 -19.14 14.88 3.75
C LEU A 132 -17.84 14.13 4.04
N ALA A 133 -17.64 12.96 3.44
CA ALA A 133 -16.43 12.14 3.60
C ALA A 133 -15.23 12.67 2.79
N VAL A 134 -15.45 13.64 1.88
CA VAL A 134 -14.46 14.10 0.90
C VAL A 134 -13.44 15.03 1.53
N GLY A 135 -12.17 14.65 1.47
CA GLY A 135 -11.02 15.54 1.70
C GLY A 135 -10.62 16.30 0.44
N VAL A 136 -9.88 17.40 0.58
CA VAL A 136 -9.38 18.21 -0.53
C VAL A 136 -8.38 17.38 -1.35
N PRO A 137 -8.62 17.10 -2.64
CA PRO A 137 -7.77 16.23 -3.46
C PRO A 137 -6.38 16.80 -3.71
N GLY A 138 -5.37 15.92 -3.74
CA GLY A 138 -3.96 16.29 -3.90
C GLY A 138 -3.26 15.75 -5.14
N THR A 139 -3.78 14.71 -5.79
CA THR A 139 -3.08 13.96 -6.86
C THR A 139 -2.59 14.86 -8.00
N ILE A 140 -3.44 15.74 -8.53
CA ILE A 140 -3.04 16.63 -9.63
C ILE A 140 -1.96 17.63 -9.19
N ALA A 141 -1.99 18.15 -7.95
CA ALA A 141 -0.92 18.99 -7.44
C ALA A 141 0.40 18.21 -7.33
N GLY A 142 0.34 16.96 -6.85
CA GLY A 142 1.52 16.09 -6.79
C GLY A 142 2.13 15.85 -8.16
N ILE A 143 1.33 15.53 -9.17
CA ILE A 143 1.76 15.34 -10.57
C ILE A 143 2.51 16.58 -11.09
N PHE A 144 1.94 17.78 -10.93
CA PHE A 144 2.56 19.00 -11.45
C PHE A 144 3.79 19.46 -10.65
N GLU A 145 3.84 19.22 -9.33
CA GLU A 145 5.07 19.42 -8.54
C GLU A 145 6.22 18.51 -9.01
N VAL A 146 5.90 17.24 -9.34
CA VAL A 146 6.88 16.30 -9.91
C VAL A 146 7.32 16.78 -11.30
N TYR A 147 6.37 17.18 -12.14
CA TYR A 147 6.66 17.68 -13.49
C TYR A 147 7.57 18.90 -13.48
N GLU A 148 7.25 19.91 -12.66
CA GLU A 148 8.03 21.15 -12.54
C GLU A 148 9.47 20.90 -12.09
N LYS A 149 9.67 19.92 -11.21
CA LYS A 149 10.98 19.63 -10.64
C LYS A 149 11.82 18.67 -11.48
N PHE A 150 11.20 17.66 -12.09
CA PHE A 150 11.90 16.53 -12.68
C PHE A 150 11.46 16.17 -14.10
N GLY A 151 10.40 16.78 -14.62
CA GLY A 151 9.88 16.50 -15.96
C GLY A 151 10.92 16.74 -17.05
N SER A 152 11.04 15.82 -17.98
CA SER A 152 12.00 15.91 -19.11
C SER A 152 11.30 15.90 -20.46
N LEU A 153 10.09 15.36 -20.54
CA LEU A 153 9.24 15.35 -21.75
C LEU A 153 8.12 16.40 -21.62
N PRO A 154 7.55 16.89 -22.72
CA PRO A 154 6.39 17.78 -22.68
C PRO A 154 5.21 17.15 -21.93
N ILE A 155 4.58 17.91 -21.02
CA ILE A 155 3.47 17.41 -20.18
C ILE A 155 2.33 16.82 -21.01
N GLY A 156 2.03 17.39 -22.18
CA GLY A 156 1.02 16.86 -23.09
C GLY A 156 1.31 15.43 -23.55
N GLU A 157 2.57 15.06 -23.71
CA GLU A 157 2.98 13.72 -24.10
C GLU A 157 2.84 12.69 -22.96
N LEU A 158 2.88 13.18 -21.70
CA LEU A 158 2.72 12.35 -20.51
C LEU A 158 1.25 12.12 -20.18
N ILE A 159 0.36 13.08 -20.49
CA ILE A 159 -1.08 12.99 -20.21
C ILE A 159 -1.83 12.29 -21.35
N GLN A 160 -1.42 12.49 -22.60
CA GLN A 160 -2.11 11.98 -23.78
C GLN A 160 -2.41 10.48 -23.74
N PRO A 161 -1.49 9.58 -23.30
CA PRO A 161 -1.77 8.14 -23.25
C PRO A 161 -2.95 7.78 -22.34
N ALA A 162 -3.15 8.49 -21.22
CA ALA A 162 -4.29 8.28 -20.34
C ALA A 162 -5.61 8.77 -20.98
N ILE A 163 -5.59 9.87 -21.74
CA ILE A 163 -6.73 10.36 -22.52
C ILE A 163 -7.14 9.31 -23.57
N ASP A 164 -6.15 8.80 -24.31
CA ASP A 164 -6.39 7.78 -25.33
C ASP A 164 -6.95 6.48 -24.71
N LEU A 165 -6.40 6.05 -23.57
CA LEU A 165 -6.91 4.90 -22.82
C LEU A 165 -8.35 5.09 -22.37
N ALA A 166 -8.70 6.28 -21.85
CA ALA A 166 -10.06 6.60 -21.41
C ALA A 166 -11.07 6.56 -22.57
N ARG A 167 -10.69 7.06 -23.75
CA ARG A 167 -11.53 7.04 -24.98
C ARG A 167 -11.62 5.68 -25.63
N ASN A 168 -10.50 4.96 -25.71
CA ASN A 168 -10.47 3.62 -26.29
C ASN A 168 -11.14 2.60 -25.36
N GLY A 169 -11.14 2.87 -24.06
CA GLY A 169 -11.72 2.05 -23.01
C GLY A 169 -10.78 0.96 -22.50
N VAL A 170 -11.03 0.52 -21.28
CA VAL A 170 -10.31 -0.50 -20.53
C VAL A 170 -11.08 -1.81 -20.57
N LEU A 171 -10.37 -2.94 -20.73
CA LEU A 171 -10.98 -4.26 -20.61
C LEU A 171 -11.21 -4.58 -19.13
N ILE A 172 -12.46 -4.78 -18.74
CA ILE A 172 -12.83 -5.09 -17.35
C ILE A 172 -12.46 -6.53 -17.01
N THR A 173 -11.68 -6.72 -15.95
CA THR A 173 -11.31 -8.06 -15.45
C THR A 173 -12.39 -8.65 -14.56
N GLU A 174 -12.32 -9.97 -14.29
CA GLU A 174 -13.17 -10.66 -13.32
C GLU A 174 -13.06 -10.04 -11.93
N LEU A 175 -11.82 -9.69 -11.51
CA LEU A 175 -11.55 -9.06 -10.22
C LEU A 175 -12.23 -7.69 -10.12
N GLN A 176 -12.09 -6.84 -11.15
CA GLN A 176 -12.71 -5.52 -11.19
C GLN A 176 -14.24 -5.58 -11.17
N ALA A 177 -14.83 -6.49 -11.95
CA ALA A 177 -16.27 -6.65 -11.97
C ALA A 177 -16.80 -7.19 -10.64
N ASN A 178 -16.33 -8.36 -10.22
CA ASN A 178 -16.96 -9.15 -9.16
C ASN A 178 -16.51 -8.75 -7.75
N SER A 179 -15.24 -8.35 -7.59
CA SER A 179 -14.70 -8.01 -6.26
C SER A 179 -14.81 -6.52 -5.93
N TYR A 180 -14.82 -5.65 -6.94
CA TYR A 180 -14.86 -4.21 -6.73
C TYR A 180 -16.19 -3.59 -7.15
N MET A 181 -16.46 -3.41 -8.46
CA MET A 181 -17.59 -2.59 -8.92
C MET A 181 -18.93 -3.13 -8.44
N ASN A 182 -19.25 -4.40 -8.72
CA ASN A 182 -20.60 -4.93 -8.45
C ASN A 182 -20.96 -4.95 -6.95
N LYS A 183 -19.97 -4.96 -6.06
CA LYS A 183 -20.20 -4.80 -4.62
C LYS A 183 -20.48 -3.35 -4.20
N ASN A 184 -20.18 -2.37 -5.05
CA ASN A 184 -20.30 -0.95 -4.74
C ASN A 184 -21.43 -0.23 -5.50
N VAL A 185 -22.12 -0.88 -6.43
CA VAL A 185 -23.17 -0.26 -7.27
C VAL A 185 -24.23 0.45 -6.42
N GLU A 186 -24.78 -0.21 -5.42
CA GLU A 186 -25.84 0.37 -4.58
C GLU A 186 -25.34 1.56 -3.74
N LEU A 187 -24.09 1.51 -3.25
CA LEU A 187 -23.48 2.62 -2.54
C LEU A 187 -23.19 3.80 -3.48
N ILE A 188 -22.80 3.53 -4.73
CA ILE A 188 -22.62 4.57 -5.75
C ILE A 188 -23.96 5.24 -6.06
N LYS A 189 -25.05 4.48 -6.23
CA LYS A 189 -26.40 5.03 -6.41
C LYS A 189 -26.82 5.90 -5.24
N GLN A 190 -26.57 5.46 -4.01
CA GLN A 190 -26.89 6.18 -2.79
C GLN A 190 -26.12 7.49 -2.66
N ALA A 191 -24.85 7.53 -3.09
CA ALA A 191 -23.97 8.68 -2.93
C ALA A 191 -24.16 9.77 -3.99
N ASN A 192 -24.93 9.49 -5.07
CA ASN A 192 -25.12 10.40 -6.19
C ASN A 192 -26.62 10.68 -6.42
N ASN A 193 -26.93 11.85 -6.95
CA ASN A 193 -28.30 12.27 -7.25
C ASN A 193 -28.61 12.25 -8.76
N TYR A 194 -27.80 11.55 -9.56
CA TYR A 194 -28.01 11.33 -10.99
C TYR A 194 -27.60 9.91 -11.37
N VAL A 195 -28.03 9.47 -12.56
CA VAL A 195 -27.67 8.16 -13.12
C VAL A 195 -26.21 8.16 -13.55
N THR A 196 -25.37 7.44 -12.80
CA THR A 196 -23.95 7.30 -13.12
C THR A 196 -23.72 6.21 -14.17
N PRO A 197 -22.57 6.19 -14.88
CA PRO A 197 -22.25 5.13 -15.81
C PRO A 197 -22.16 3.71 -15.21
N PHE A 198 -22.25 3.59 -13.88
CA PHE A 198 -22.08 2.34 -13.12
C PHE A 198 -23.40 1.71 -12.66
N GLU A 199 -24.54 2.24 -13.06
CA GLU A 199 -25.89 1.79 -12.66
C GLU A 199 -26.11 0.27 -12.76
N ASN A 200 -25.53 -0.35 -13.79
CA ASN A 200 -25.68 -1.79 -14.05
C ASN A 200 -24.46 -2.61 -13.61
N GLY A 201 -23.52 -1.99 -12.90
CA GLY A 201 -22.23 -2.61 -12.60
C GLY A 201 -21.39 -2.88 -13.85
N TRP A 202 -20.46 -3.82 -13.72
CA TRP A 202 -19.60 -4.24 -14.81
C TRP A 202 -19.72 -5.74 -15.08
N LYS A 203 -19.46 -6.14 -16.34
CA LYS A 203 -19.24 -7.53 -16.72
C LYS A 203 -17.79 -7.73 -17.14
N ALA A 204 -17.18 -8.83 -16.67
CA ALA A 204 -15.86 -9.22 -17.10
C ALA A 204 -15.83 -9.43 -18.64
N GLY A 205 -14.73 -9.00 -19.26
CA GLY A 205 -14.57 -9.05 -20.72
C GLY A 205 -15.22 -7.89 -21.49
N GLU A 206 -16.02 -7.05 -20.85
CA GLU A 206 -16.53 -5.83 -21.48
C GLU A 206 -15.47 -4.73 -21.51
N ARG A 207 -15.56 -3.86 -22.49
CA ARG A 207 -14.71 -2.67 -22.63
C ARG A 207 -15.46 -1.44 -22.15
N PHE A 208 -14.97 -0.81 -21.09
CA PHE A 208 -15.60 0.38 -20.50
C PHE A 208 -14.84 1.65 -20.89
N LYS A 209 -15.55 2.67 -21.38
CA LYS A 209 -14.99 3.97 -21.80
C LYS A 209 -15.33 5.06 -20.78
N TYR A 210 -14.37 5.97 -20.57
CA TYR A 210 -14.49 7.07 -19.62
C TYR A 210 -14.46 8.44 -20.33
N GLU A 211 -15.48 8.75 -21.14
CA GLU A 211 -15.49 9.95 -21.98
C GLU A 211 -15.40 11.25 -21.17
N GLU A 212 -16.13 11.35 -20.06
CA GLU A 212 -16.07 12.54 -19.19
C GLU A 212 -14.68 12.71 -18.55
N LEU A 213 -14.03 11.61 -18.16
CA LEU A 213 -12.67 11.63 -17.63
C LEU A 213 -11.67 12.04 -18.72
N ALA A 214 -11.80 11.54 -19.95
CA ALA A 214 -10.98 11.95 -21.07
C ALA A 214 -11.06 13.46 -21.29
N GLN A 215 -12.26 14.04 -21.30
CA GLN A 215 -12.47 15.49 -21.43
C GLN A 215 -11.85 16.27 -20.24
N THR A 216 -11.92 15.73 -19.04
CA THR A 216 -11.29 16.34 -17.88
C THR A 216 -9.76 16.33 -18.00
N LEU A 217 -9.17 15.21 -18.41
CA LEU A 217 -7.73 15.10 -18.65
C LEU A 217 -7.26 15.99 -19.79
N GLU A 218 -8.06 16.19 -20.85
CA GLU A 218 -7.77 17.15 -21.90
C GLU A 218 -7.69 18.59 -21.38
N ARG A 219 -8.67 19.01 -20.58
CA ARG A 219 -8.63 20.34 -19.96
C ARG A 219 -7.41 20.52 -19.07
N ILE A 220 -7.01 19.47 -18.31
CA ILE A 220 -5.82 19.47 -17.47
C ILE A 220 -4.54 19.52 -18.33
N ARG A 221 -4.47 18.76 -19.43
CA ARG A 221 -3.37 18.79 -20.39
C ARG A 221 -3.15 20.19 -20.94
N ASP A 222 -4.24 20.87 -21.33
CA ASP A 222 -4.20 22.16 -22.04
C ASP A 222 -4.01 23.35 -21.08
N ASN A 223 -4.43 23.25 -19.81
CA ASN A 223 -4.43 24.35 -18.86
C ASN A 223 -3.65 24.08 -17.55
N GLY A 224 -3.00 22.92 -17.43
CA GLY A 224 -2.19 22.56 -16.27
C GLY A 224 -3.00 22.32 -14.99
N SER A 225 -2.31 22.34 -13.84
CA SER A 225 -2.94 22.18 -12.51
C SER A 225 -3.99 23.26 -12.20
N TYR A 226 -3.87 24.43 -12.82
CA TYR A 226 -4.85 25.52 -12.68
C TYR A 226 -6.27 25.07 -13.00
N GLU A 227 -6.47 24.22 -14.03
CA GLU A 227 -7.78 23.70 -14.41
C GLU A 227 -8.45 22.93 -13.28
N PHE A 228 -7.68 22.07 -12.59
CA PHE A 228 -8.22 21.21 -11.52
C PHE A 228 -8.54 22.01 -10.25
N TYR A 229 -7.75 23.04 -9.91
CA TYR A 229 -7.86 23.79 -8.66
C TYR A 229 -8.57 25.13 -8.76
N ASN A 230 -8.70 25.71 -9.97
CA ASN A 230 -9.27 27.05 -10.19
C ASN A 230 -10.21 27.11 -11.41
N GLY A 231 -10.10 26.17 -12.35
CA GLY A 231 -10.81 26.16 -13.61
C GLY A 231 -12.21 25.56 -13.54
N GLU A 232 -12.65 25.02 -14.67
CA GLU A 232 -13.97 24.39 -14.80
C GLU A 232 -14.10 23.13 -13.95
N THR A 233 -13.04 22.32 -13.87
CA THR A 233 -13.04 21.10 -13.04
C THR A 233 -13.22 21.43 -11.56
N ALA A 234 -12.56 22.48 -11.05
CA ALA A 234 -12.77 22.95 -9.67
C ALA A 234 -14.23 23.32 -9.39
N LYS A 235 -14.85 24.05 -10.33
CA LYS A 235 -16.26 24.45 -10.18
C LYS A 235 -17.19 23.26 -10.16
N ARG A 236 -16.98 22.26 -11.03
CA ARG A 236 -17.76 21.03 -11.07
C ARG A 236 -17.65 20.24 -9.78
N ILE A 237 -16.42 20.04 -9.26
CA ILE A 237 -16.19 19.34 -7.99
C ILE A 237 -16.97 20.04 -6.86
N VAL A 238 -16.75 21.34 -6.68
CA VAL A 238 -17.32 22.09 -5.56
C VAL A 238 -18.84 22.18 -5.65
N SER A 239 -19.36 22.53 -6.84
CA SER A 239 -20.82 22.63 -7.04
C SER A 239 -21.51 21.31 -6.73
N TYR A 240 -20.96 20.19 -7.24
CA TYR A 240 -21.55 18.88 -7.04
C TYR A 240 -21.43 18.38 -5.59
N VAL A 241 -20.27 18.56 -4.96
CA VAL A 241 -20.08 18.21 -3.55
C VAL A 241 -21.04 19.01 -2.65
N GLN A 242 -21.25 20.32 -2.92
CA GLN A 242 -22.18 21.15 -2.14
C GLN A 242 -23.65 20.79 -2.41
N GLU A 243 -24.02 20.46 -3.64
CA GLU A 243 -25.35 19.94 -3.99
C GLU A 243 -25.70 18.67 -3.21
N LEU A 244 -24.71 17.82 -2.93
CA LEU A 244 -24.84 16.61 -2.12
C LEU A 244 -24.69 16.86 -0.60
N GLY A 245 -24.63 18.12 -0.17
CA GLY A 245 -24.52 18.49 1.26
C GLY A 245 -23.11 18.41 1.84
N GLY A 246 -22.07 18.33 1.02
CA GLY A 246 -20.67 18.38 1.46
C GLY A 246 -20.19 19.81 1.75
N ILE A 247 -18.98 19.93 2.30
CA ILE A 247 -18.45 21.20 2.84
C ILE A 247 -17.25 21.76 2.05
N LEU A 248 -16.81 21.07 1.00
CA LEU A 248 -15.69 21.50 0.15
C LEU A 248 -16.01 22.84 -0.52
N SER A 249 -15.02 23.74 -0.60
CA SER A 249 -15.14 25.06 -1.22
C SER A 249 -14.08 25.27 -2.31
N LEU A 250 -14.31 26.29 -3.17
CA LEU A 250 -13.31 26.69 -4.17
C LEU A 250 -12.01 27.16 -3.51
N ASP A 251 -12.08 27.77 -2.32
CA ASP A 251 -10.89 28.21 -1.60
C ASP A 251 -10.08 27.04 -1.05
N ASP A 252 -10.74 25.95 -0.66
CA ASP A 252 -10.05 24.71 -0.26
C ASP A 252 -9.20 24.17 -1.42
N LEU A 253 -9.76 24.10 -2.62
CA LEU A 253 -9.05 23.67 -3.82
C LEU A 253 -7.94 24.66 -4.17
N ARG A 254 -8.24 25.95 -4.29
CA ARG A 254 -7.29 27.01 -4.67
C ARG A 254 -6.07 27.07 -3.75
N ASN A 255 -6.26 26.82 -2.47
CA ASN A 255 -5.21 26.88 -1.46
C ASN A 255 -4.50 25.55 -1.23
N TYR A 256 -4.89 24.47 -1.90
CA TYR A 256 -4.18 23.20 -1.79
C TYR A 256 -2.76 23.31 -2.37
N ARG A 257 -1.77 22.73 -1.66
CA ARG A 257 -0.37 22.58 -2.11
C ARG A 257 0.16 21.23 -1.67
N ALA A 258 0.82 20.52 -2.58
CA ALA A 258 1.66 19.38 -2.21
C ALA A 258 2.92 19.88 -1.48
N GLN A 259 3.57 19.02 -0.70
CA GLN A 259 4.69 19.39 0.17
C GLN A 259 5.89 18.48 -0.07
N TRP A 260 7.02 19.04 -0.45
CA TRP A 260 8.30 18.31 -0.44
C TRP A 260 8.74 18.05 0.99
N ARG A 261 9.11 16.81 1.29
CA ARG A 261 9.50 16.38 2.64
C ARG A 261 10.83 15.63 2.62
N LYS A 262 11.50 15.61 3.75
CA LYS A 262 12.67 14.75 3.96
C LYS A 262 12.18 13.36 4.37
N PRO A 263 12.57 12.27 3.67
CA PRO A 263 12.16 10.92 4.05
C PRO A 263 12.68 10.52 5.42
N ILE A 264 11.98 9.61 6.10
CA ILE A 264 12.53 8.87 7.23
C ILE A 264 13.58 7.92 6.66
N THR A 265 14.83 8.13 7.07
CA THR A 265 15.96 7.29 6.63
C THR A 265 16.61 6.64 7.83
N PHE A 266 16.78 5.33 7.78
CA PHE A 266 17.38 4.53 8.84
C PHE A 266 18.15 3.34 8.25
N THR A 267 18.94 2.66 9.07
CA THR A 267 19.70 1.48 8.67
C THR A 267 19.08 0.21 9.25
N TYR A 268 19.17 -0.88 8.51
CA TYR A 268 18.95 -2.25 8.98
C TYR A 268 20.09 -3.11 8.42
N LYS A 269 20.97 -3.64 9.30
CA LYS A 269 22.21 -4.27 8.86
C LYS A 269 22.99 -3.37 7.88
N ASP A 270 23.31 -3.86 6.69
CA ASP A 270 24.01 -3.15 5.61
C ASP A 270 23.07 -2.40 4.63
N TYR A 271 21.77 -2.39 4.94
CA TYR A 271 20.78 -1.67 4.13
C TYR A 271 20.49 -0.27 4.67
N ILE A 272 20.31 0.69 3.76
CA ILE A 272 19.77 2.03 4.04
C ILE A 272 18.35 2.09 3.50
N ILE A 273 17.38 2.33 4.37
CA ILE A 273 15.96 2.32 4.05
C ILE A 273 15.43 3.75 4.14
N SER A 274 14.81 4.22 3.06
CA SER A 274 14.13 5.52 2.98
C SER A 274 12.65 5.32 2.73
N SER A 275 11.80 5.78 3.65
CA SER A 275 10.35 5.63 3.57
C SER A 275 9.62 6.92 3.90
N MET A 276 8.32 6.96 3.70
CA MET A 276 7.52 8.18 3.83
C MET A 276 7.50 8.71 5.27
N PRO A 277 7.74 10.02 5.48
CA PRO A 277 7.58 10.67 6.78
C PRO A 277 6.11 11.01 7.06
N LEU A 278 5.83 11.55 8.25
CA LEU A 278 4.51 12.09 8.59
C LEU A 278 4.02 13.10 7.53
N PRO A 279 2.72 13.06 7.18
CA PRO A 279 1.63 12.39 7.89
C PRO A 279 1.48 10.88 7.63
N SER A 280 2.45 10.21 7.00
CA SER A 280 2.48 8.75 7.04
C SER A 280 3.23 8.25 8.27
N SER A 281 2.63 7.30 8.98
CA SER A 281 3.28 6.55 10.07
C SER A 281 4.28 5.50 9.57
N GLY A 282 4.20 5.16 8.27
CA GLY A 282 4.88 4.00 7.70
C GLY A 282 6.38 3.98 7.92
N GLY A 283 7.08 5.07 7.61
CA GLY A 283 8.53 5.14 7.78
C GLY A 283 8.98 4.99 9.23
N ILE A 284 8.22 5.56 10.19
CA ILE A 284 8.54 5.44 11.62
C ILE A 284 8.27 4.02 12.11
N CYS A 285 7.12 3.42 11.79
CA CYS A 285 6.79 2.06 12.21
C CYS A 285 7.74 1.02 11.60
N LEU A 286 8.07 1.12 10.30
CA LEU A 286 9.07 0.24 9.67
C LEU A 286 10.42 0.33 10.39
N ALA A 287 10.88 1.54 10.70
CA ALA A 287 12.12 1.74 11.42
C ALA A 287 12.07 1.13 12.84
N GLN A 288 10.98 1.35 13.58
CA GLN A 288 10.79 0.79 14.91
C GLN A 288 10.83 -0.74 14.88
N ILE A 289 10.07 -1.37 13.96
CA ILE A 289 9.99 -2.84 13.87
C ILE A 289 11.35 -3.41 13.47
N LEU A 290 11.96 -2.93 12.38
CA LEU A 290 13.25 -3.45 11.89
C LEU A 290 14.35 -3.27 12.91
N LYS A 291 14.48 -2.09 13.55
CA LYS A 291 15.48 -1.86 14.60
C LYS A 291 15.23 -2.68 15.87
N SER A 292 13.98 -3.00 16.18
CA SER A 292 13.62 -3.86 17.32
C SER A 292 13.99 -5.32 17.09
N VAL A 293 13.88 -5.82 15.84
CA VAL A 293 14.19 -7.23 15.53
C VAL A 293 15.65 -7.46 15.11
N GLU A 294 16.37 -6.43 14.70
CA GLU A 294 17.76 -6.51 14.23
C GLU A 294 18.68 -7.25 15.21
N PRO A 295 18.64 -7.00 16.56
CA PRO A 295 19.50 -7.69 17.52
C PRO A 295 19.27 -9.20 17.62
N TYR A 296 18.13 -9.70 17.16
CA TYR A 296 17.74 -11.12 17.27
C TYR A 296 18.15 -11.95 16.06
N ASN A 297 18.77 -11.35 15.02
CA ASN A 297 19.17 -12.03 13.80
C ASN A 297 18.04 -12.92 13.22
N ILE A 298 16.93 -12.29 12.82
CA ILE A 298 15.67 -12.96 12.46
C ILE A 298 15.83 -14.05 11.39
N GLY A 299 16.78 -13.90 10.48
CA GLY A 299 17.08 -14.87 9.41
C GLY A 299 17.57 -16.24 9.89
N GLN A 300 17.92 -16.40 11.19
CA GLN A 300 18.26 -17.71 11.74
C GLN A 300 17.03 -18.60 11.99
N TYR A 301 15.84 -18.03 12.05
CA TYR A 301 14.60 -18.76 12.29
C TYR A 301 13.96 -19.17 10.95
N PRO A 302 13.25 -20.31 10.90
CA PRO A 302 12.50 -20.70 9.70
C PRO A 302 11.50 -19.61 9.30
N HIS A 303 11.43 -19.32 8.00
CA HIS A 303 10.45 -18.38 7.44
C HIS A 303 9.01 -18.80 7.83
N ASN A 304 8.22 -17.87 8.35
CA ASN A 304 6.90 -18.11 8.92
C ASN A 304 6.86 -19.21 10.02
N GLY A 305 8.02 -19.50 10.63
CA GLY A 305 8.12 -20.36 11.80
C GLY A 305 7.71 -19.63 13.09
N GLU A 306 7.55 -20.39 14.16
CA GLU A 306 7.07 -19.88 15.46
C GLU A 306 7.85 -18.66 15.96
N GLN A 307 9.19 -18.75 16.03
CA GLN A 307 10.02 -17.66 16.55
C GLN A 307 10.02 -16.43 15.63
N TYR A 308 10.00 -16.64 14.31
CA TYR A 308 9.89 -15.56 13.33
C TYR A 308 8.60 -14.76 13.56
N ILE A 309 7.47 -15.47 13.67
CA ILE A 309 6.15 -14.84 13.89
C ILE A 309 6.11 -14.14 15.25
N GLN A 310 6.54 -14.80 16.32
CA GLN A 310 6.57 -14.21 17.66
C GLN A 310 7.33 -12.89 17.67
N LEU A 311 8.54 -12.86 17.12
CA LEU A 311 9.40 -11.70 17.14
C LEU A 311 8.78 -10.52 16.36
N LEU A 312 8.25 -10.77 15.15
CA LEU A 312 7.60 -9.73 14.36
C LEU A 312 6.34 -9.21 15.04
N VAL A 313 5.44 -10.10 15.47
CA VAL A 313 4.19 -9.72 16.16
C VAL A 313 4.46 -8.86 17.40
N GLU A 314 5.47 -9.19 18.18
CA GLU A 314 5.81 -8.42 19.39
C GLU A 314 6.40 -7.04 19.05
N ALA A 315 7.19 -6.93 18.00
CA ALA A 315 7.71 -5.65 17.52
C ALA A 315 6.58 -4.80 16.88
N GLU A 316 5.74 -5.40 16.06
CA GLU A 316 4.55 -4.78 15.46
C GLU A 316 3.60 -4.25 16.54
N ARG A 317 3.26 -5.06 17.54
CA ARG A 317 2.43 -4.66 18.71
C ARG A 317 2.89 -3.35 19.32
N ARG A 318 4.19 -3.19 19.53
CA ARG A 318 4.78 -2.00 20.15
C ARG A 318 4.80 -0.80 19.23
N ALA A 319 5.14 -0.99 17.96
CA ALA A 319 5.16 0.05 16.95
C ALA A 319 3.76 0.63 16.69
N TYR A 320 2.74 -0.24 16.60
CA TYR A 320 1.36 0.21 16.40
C TYR A 320 0.74 0.86 17.65
N ALA A 321 1.15 0.44 18.86
CA ALA A 321 0.79 1.15 20.08
C ALA A 321 1.36 2.57 20.10
N ASP A 322 2.61 2.75 19.71
CA ASP A 322 3.25 4.06 19.57
C ASP A 322 2.60 4.91 18.47
N ARG A 323 2.24 4.29 17.33
CA ARG A 323 1.50 4.93 16.24
C ARG A 323 0.19 5.55 16.73
N ALA A 324 -0.59 4.77 17.42
CA ALA A 324 -1.91 5.19 17.92
C ALA A 324 -1.83 6.41 18.86
N TYR A 325 -0.79 6.50 19.66
CA TYR A 325 -0.66 7.53 20.68
C TYR A 325 0.09 8.78 20.21
N TYR A 326 1.21 8.61 19.48
CA TYR A 326 2.13 9.70 19.19
C TYR A 326 1.92 10.37 17.84
N MET A 327 1.34 9.67 16.83
CA MET A 327 1.43 10.10 15.44
C MET A 327 0.21 10.86 14.95
N GLY A 328 0.43 11.77 14.04
CA GLY A 328 -0.53 12.66 13.38
C GLY A 328 0.20 13.55 12.38
N ASP A 329 -0.49 14.53 11.81
CA ASP A 329 0.13 15.52 10.92
C ASP A 329 1.17 16.36 11.68
N ALA A 330 2.45 16.22 11.29
CA ALA A 330 3.57 16.90 11.94
C ALA A 330 3.56 18.42 11.76
N ASP A 331 2.80 18.95 10.79
CA ASP A 331 2.58 20.38 10.60
C ASP A 331 1.61 20.96 11.64
N PHE A 332 0.83 20.10 12.33
CA PHE A 332 -0.16 20.46 13.34
C PHE A 332 0.19 19.99 14.75
N VAL A 333 0.90 18.88 14.88
CA VAL A 333 1.22 18.28 16.19
C VAL A 333 2.68 17.90 16.32
N LYS A 334 3.25 18.09 17.50
CA LYS A 334 4.62 17.68 17.78
C LYS A 334 4.69 16.16 17.98
N VAL A 335 5.41 15.47 17.12
CA VAL A 335 5.69 14.04 17.23
C VAL A 335 7.17 13.83 17.61
N PRO A 336 7.48 13.05 18.66
CA PRO A 336 8.85 12.86 19.13
C PRO A 336 9.60 11.82 18.29
N THR A 337 9.72 12.02 16.98
CA THR A 337 10.26 11.04 16.03
C THR A 337 11.66 10.56 16.40
N GLN A 338 12.56 11.47 16.81
CA GLN A 338 13.92 11.07 17.20
C GLN A 338 13.93 10.14 18.41
N GLN A 339 13.08 10.39 19.40
CA GLN A 339 12.95 9.54 20.59
C GLN A 339 12.35 8.18 20.22
N LEU A 340 11.29 8.16 19.41
CA LEU A 340 10.63 6.93 18.96
C LEU A 340 11.58 6.00 18.17
N LEU A 341 12.62 6.55 17.55
CA LEU A 341 13.63 5.80 16.78
C LEU A 341 14.95 5.61 17.53
N SER A 342 15.07 6.09 18.78
CA SER A 342 16.33 5.95 19.52
C SER A 342 16.56 4.49 19.95
N PRO A 343 17.81 3.99 19.89
CA PRO A 343 18.13 2.62 20.28
C PRO A 343 17.71 2.28 21.72
N ASP A 344 17.90 3.20 22.65
CA ASP A 344 17.55 3.00 24.07
C ASP A 344 16.03 2.84 24.25
N TYR A 345 15.25 3.67 23.57
CA TYR A 345 13.78 3.55 23.59
C TYR A 345 13.32 2.20 23.02
N LEU A 346 13.83 1.80 21.85
CA LEU A 346 13.44 0.54 21.23
C LEU A 346 13.86 -0.67 22.08
N LYS A 347 15.04 -0.63 22.70
CA LYS A 347 15.49 -1.64 23.65
C LYS A 347 14.56 -1.72 24.87
N GLU A 348 14.19 -0.58 25.45
CA GLU A 348 13.22 -0.51 26.55
C GLU A 348 11.88 -1.09 26.13
N ARG A 349 11.36 -0.71 24.95
CA ARG A 349 10.09 -1.25 24.41
C ARG A 349 10.11 -2.77 24.29
N MET A 350 11.21 -3.38 23.86
CA MET A 350 11.38 -4.83 23.73
C MET A 350 11.74 -5.54 25.04
N SER A 351 12.02 -4.84 26.14
CA SER A 351 12.45 -5.45 27.42
C SER A 351 11.41 -6.40 28.02
N SER A 352 10.14 -6.22 27.74
CA SER A 352 9.03 -7.08 28.16
C SER A 352 8.76 -8.26 27.23
N PHE A 353 9.50 -8.39 26.11
CA PHE A 353 9.35 -9.52 25.18
C PHE A 353 9.78 -10.84 25.84
N SER A 354 9.01 -11.91 25.61
CA SER A 354 9.30 -13.25 26.08
C SER A 354 9.06 -14.28 24.96
N TRP A 355 9.97 -15.23 24.83
CA TRP A 355 9.79 -16.37 23.94
C TRP A 355 8.74 -17.37 24.45
N ASP A 356 8.42 -17.34 25.75
CA ASP A 356 7.56 -18.33 26.39
C ASP A 356 6.07 -17.96 26.35
N LYS A 357 5.75 -16.67 26.22
CA LYS A 357 4.38 -16.18 26.26
C LYS A 357 4.18 -14.92 25.44
N ALA A 358 2.99 -14.75 24.86
CA ALA A 358 2.58 -13.51 24.21
C ALA A 358 2.45 -12.35 25.21
N SER A 359 2.82 -11.15 24.77
CA SER A 359 2.41 -9.94 25.45
C SER A 359 0.92 -9.70 25.22
N LYS A 360 0.20 -9.17 26.22
CA LYS A 360 -1.18 -8.71 26.00
C LYS A 360 -1.16 -7.27 25.53
N SER A 361 -1.86 -6.98 24.45
CA SER A 361 -1.96 -5.62 23.89
C SER A 361 -2.48 -4.60 24.90
N THR A 362 -3.34 -5.01 25.84
CA THR A 362 -3.86 -4.15 26.92
C THR A 362 -2.82 -3.80 27.99
N GLU A 363 -1.72 -4.56 28.08
CA GLU A 363 -0.62 -4.33 29.03
C GLU A 363 0.54 -3.57 28.34
N ILE A 364 0.63 -3.59 27.01
CA ILE A 364 1.57 -2.78 26.23
C ILE A 364 0.97 -1.38 26.08
N ALA A 365 1.37 -0.49 27.01
CA ALA A 365 0.77 0.83 27.13
C ALA A 365 0.90 1.69 25.87
N HIS A 366 -0.15 2.17 25.34
CA HIS A 366 -0.83 3.45 25.26
C HIS A 366 -2.23 3.27 24.68
N GLY A 367 -3.28 3.32 25.52
CA GLY A 367 -4.69 3.49 25.16
C GLY A 367 -5.47 2.20 24.87
N LYS A 368 -6.66 2.15 25.39
CA LYS A 368 -7.66 1.09 25.15
C LYS A 368 -8.32 1.37 23.82
N ILE A 369 -8.59 0.34 22.98
CA ILE A 369 -9.82 0.11 22.20
C ILE A 369 -9.58 -0.64 20.88
N VAL A 370 -10.63 -1.34 20.38
CA VAL A 370 -10.67 -2.39 19.36
C VAL A 370 -11.21 -1.86 18.01
N GLY A 371 -10.70 -2.35 16.88
CA GLY A 371 -11.32 -2.15 15.56
C GLY A 371 -10.50 -2.69 14.36
N TYR A 372 -11.11 -2.79 13.17
CA TYR A 372 -10.62 -3.41 11.94
C TYR A 372 -10.34 -2.42 10.80
N GLU A 373 -9.37 -2.70 9.90
CA GLU A 373 -9.09 -1.95 8.65
C GLU A 373 -9.54 -2.68 7.38
N SER A 374 -9.88 -1.91 6.31
CA SER A 374 -10.24 -2.34 4.95
C SER A 374 -9.13 -1.99 3.94
N ASP A 375 -9.03 -2.71 2.78
CA ASP A 375 -7.83 -2.82 1.93
C ASP A 375 -7.94 -2.06 0.59
N GLU A 376 -7.93 -0.71 0.58
CA GLU A 376 -8.22 0.02 -0.66
C GLU A 376 -7.26 1.18 -0.95
N THR A 377 -6.13 0.83 -1.52
CA THR A 377 -5.06 1.75 -2.00
C THR A 377 -4.45 1.13 -3.26
N THR A 378 -3.64 1.83 -4.02
CA THR A 378 -2.78 1.25 -5.05
C THR A 378 -1.34 1.72 -4.92
N HIS A 379 -0.41 0.92 -5.40
CA HIS A 379 1.02 1.22 -5.41
C HIS A 379 1.60 1.00 -6.80
N TYR A 380 2.69 1.70 -7.13
CA TYR A 380 3.54 1.39 -8.27
C TYR A 380 5.00 1.76 -8.00
N SER A 381 5.90 0.96 -8.56
CA SER A 381 7.35 1.10 -8.50
C SER A 381 7.94 1.29 -9.89
N ILE A 382 8.85 2.25 -10.05
CA ILE A 382 9.52 2.54 -11.33
C ILE A 382 11.02 2.71 -11.10
N VAL A 383 11.82 2.11 -11.99
CA VAL A 383 13.26 2.36 -12.12
C VAL A 383 13.56 2.67 -13.58
N ASP A 384 14.32 3.74 -13.85
CA ASP A 384 14.73 4.13 -15.19
C ASP A 384 16.20 3.76 -15.49
N ARG A 385 16.59 3.88 -16.75
CA ARG A 385 17.96 3.61 -17.22
C ARG A 385 19.04 4.54 -16.66
N PHE A 386 18.64 5.64 -16.02
CA PHE A 386 19.55 6.61 -15.39
C PHE A 386 19.80 6.29 -13.93
N GLY A 387 19.17 5.24 -13.39
CA GLY A 387 19.24 4.82 -12.00
C GLY A 387 18.35 5.65 -11.06
N ASN A 388 17.42 6.45 -11.61
CA ASN A 388 16.39 7.08 -10.81
C ASN A 388 15.32 6.05 -10.46
N ALA A 389 14.81 6.15 -9.24
CA ALA A 389 13.79 5.26 -8.72
C ALA A 389 12.67 6.06 -8.05
N VAL A 390 11.42 5.66 -8.26
CA VAL A 390 10.26 6.20 -7.57
C VAL A 390 9.38 5.09 -7.04
N ALA A 391 8.95 5.23 -5.79
CA ALA A 391 7.94 4.43 -5.13
C ALA A 391 6.75 5.33 -4.84
N VAL A 392 5.57 5.00 -5.32
CA VAL A 392 4.38 5.84 -5.19
C VAL A 392 3.22 5.01 -4.67
N THR A 393 2.56 5.53 -3.62
CA THR A 393 1.32 4.96 -3.10
C THR A 393 0.23 6.03 -3.14
N THR A 394 -0.83 5.77 -3.89
CA THR A 394 -1.95 6.69 -4.13
C THR A 394 -3.28 6.05 -3.73
N THR A 395 -4.28 6.84 -3.38
CA THR A 395 -5.49 6.31 -2.76
C THR A 395 -6.72 7.20 -2.96
N LEU A 396 -7.89 6.58 -2.85
CA LEU A 396 -9.18 7.21 -2.56
C LEU A 396 -9.64 6.91 -1.12
N ASN A 397 -8.87 6.17 -0.33
CA ASN A 397 -9.11 5.51 0.95
C ASN A 397 -9.83 4.16 0.81
N THR A 398 -11.11 4.10 0.49
CA THR A 398 -11.83 2.84 0.21
C THR A 398 -12.09 2.67 -1.30
N ASN A 399 -12.53 1.48 -1.76
CA ASN A 399 -12.91 1.26 -3.16
C ASN A 399 -13.86 2.37 -3.64
N TYR A 400 -13.45 3.10 -4.68
CA TYR A 400 -14.20 4.26 -5.21
C TYR A 400 -14.42 5.39 -4.20
N GLY A 401 -13.60 5.49 -3.17
CA GLY A 401 -13.62 6.53 -2.14
C GLY A 401 -14.99 6.76 -1.51
N SER A 402 -15.46 8.00 -1.50
CA SER A 402 -16.78 8.41 -0.99
C SER A 402 -17.95 7.91 -1.83
N LYS A 403 -17.70 7.23 -2.94
CA LYS A 403 -18.66 6.83 -3.99
C LYS A 403 -19.28 8.02 -4.76
N VAL A 404 -18.89 9.25 -4.44
CA VAL A 404 -19.27 10.44 -5.19
C VAL A 404 -18.52 10.46 -6.51
N TYR A 405 -19.24 10.33 -7.62
CA TYR A 405 -18.71 10.41 -8.98
C TYR A 405 -19.03 11.78 -9.56
N VAL A 406 -18.01 12.61 -9.80
CA VAL A 406 -18.19 14.01 -10.16
C VAL A 406 -18.95 14.14 -11.49
N LYS A 407 -20.16 14.71 -11.44
CA LYS A 407 -21.03 14.92 -12.61
C LYS A 407 -20.34 15.77 -13.66
N GLY A 408 -20.17 15.24 -14.86
CA GLY A 408 -19.42 15.87 -15.94
C GLY A 408 -17.91 15.98 -15.72
N GLY A 409 -17.40 15.42 -14.63
CA GLY A 409 -15.97 15.30 -14.33
C GLY A 409 -15.40 13.93 -14.67
N GLY A 410 -16.18 12.88 -14.47
CA GLY A 410 -15.84 11.53 -14.87
C GLY A 410 -14.87 10.79 -13.94
N PHE A 411 -14.79 11.14 -12.66
CA PHE A 411 -13.93 10.49 -11.66
C PHE A 411 -14.57 10.48 -10.28
N PHE A 412 -14.11 9.55 -9.44
CA PHE A 412 -14.52 9.45 -8.04
C PHE A 412 -13.73 10.38 -7.12
N LEU A 413 -14.37 10.82 -6.03
CA LEU A 413 -13.76 11.57 -4.94
C LEU A 413 -13.44 10.66 -3.76
N ASN A 414 -12.35 10.96 -3.07
CA ASN A 414 -11.88 10.23 -1.89
C ASN A 414 -12.87 10.30 -0.72
N ASN A 415 -12.74 9.39 0.25
CA ASN A 415 -13.35 9.45 1.57
C ASN A 415 -12.29 9.49 2.67
N GLN A 416 -11.27 10.28 2.45
CA GLN A 416 -10.08 10.29 3.27
C GLN A 416 -10.30 10.92 4.66
N MET A 417 -11.40 11.62 4.85
CA MET A 417 -11.77 12.17 6.17
C MET A 417 -11.94 11.08 7.23
N ASP A 418 -12.20 9.83 6.84
CA ASP A 418 -12.32 8.68 7.73
C ASP A 418 -11.01 8.30 8.43
N ASP A 419 -9.86 8.62 7.83
CA ASP A 419 -8.54 8.36 8.42
C ASP A 419 -8.20 9.24 9.62
N PHE A 420 -9.00 10.26 9.90
CA PHE A 420 -8.92 10.98 11.17
C PHE A 420 -9.44 10.12 12.33
N SER A 421 -8.98 10.46 13.54
CA SER A 421 -9.62 9.97 14.77
C SER A 421 -10.94 10.70 14.96
N ILE A 422 -12.02 10.16 14.40
CA ILE A 422 -13.37 10.75 14.44
C ILE A 422 -13.80 11.01 15.90
N LYS A 423 -13.52 10.04 16.75
CA LYS A 423 -13.63 10.15 18.19
C LYS A 423 -12.38 9.55 18.82
N PRO A 424 -11.46 10.40 19.32
CA PRO A 424 -10.22 9.91 19.93
C PRO A 424 -10.47 8.85 20.99
N GLY A 425 -9.77 7.72 20.88
CA GLY A 425 -9.98 6.55 21.71
C GLY A 425 -11.02 5.56 21.20
N GLU A 426 -11.76 5.85 20.11
CA GLU A 426 -12.60 4.91 19.38
C GLU A 426 -11.98 4.61 17.99
N PRO A 427 -12.22 3.41 17.43
CA PRO A 427 -11.67 3.01 16.15
C PRO A 427 -12.36 3.73 14.98
N ASN A 428 -11.62 3.99 13.89
CA ASN A 428 -12.17 4.35 12.59
C ASN A 428 -12.69 3.11 11.85
N THR A 429 -13.14 3.25 10.60
CA THR A 429 -13.59 2.14 9.74
C THR A 429 -12.53 1.05 9.59
N TYR A 430 -11.27 1.42 9.65
CA TYR A 430 -10.12 0.51 9.58
C TYR A 430 -9.71 -0.09 10.92
N GLY A 431 -10.43 0.23 11.99
CA GLY A 431 -10.09 -0.26 13.31
C GLY A 431 -8.86 0.34 13.95
N LEU A 432 -8.24 1.33 13.31
CA LEU A 432 -7.14 2.06 13.94
C LEU A 432 -7.68 3.00 15.00
N VAL A 433 -7.20 2.78 16.21
CA VAL A 433 -7.39 3.72 17.30
C VAL A 433 -6.43 4.88 17.11
N GLY A 434 -6.95 6.09 17.16
CA GLY A 434 -6.14 7.30 17.14
C GLY A 434 -6.36 8.14 18.39
N SER A 435 -5.40 9.04 18.65
CA SER A 435 -5.44 10.00 19.73
C SER A 435 -5.93 11.38 19.24
N GLU A 436 -6.03 12.34 20.16
CA GLU A 436 -6.27 13.76 19.82
C GLU A 436 -5.27 14.31 18.80
N LYS A 437 -4.09 13.71 18.66
CA LYS A 437 -3.08 14.13 17.67
C LYS A 437 -3.56 13.94 16.24
N ASN A 438 -4.42 12.95 15.98
CA ASN A 438 -5.05 12.74 14.68
C ASN A 438 -6.54 13.17 14.66
N ALA A 439 -7.02 13.98 15.60
CA ALA A 439 -8.37 14.54 15.55
C ALA A 439 -8.53 15.50 14.36
N ILE A 440 -9.76 15.62 13.85
CA ILE A 440 -10.11 16.49 12.73
C ILE A 440 -9.83 17.96 13.10
N ALA A 441 -9.14 18.66 12.19
CA ALA A 441 -8.98 20.11 12.25
C ALA A 441 -8.99 20.69 10.83
N PRO A 442 -9.44 21.94 10.61
CA PRO A 442 -9.40 22.60 9.32
C PRO A 442 -8.01 22.57 8.68
N ASN A 443 -7.93 22.25 7.40
CA ASN A 443 -6.69 22.20 6.60
C ASN A 443 -5.63 21.17 7.04
N LYS A 444 -5.91 20.35 8.02
CA LYS A 444 -5.03 19.30 8.53
C LYS A 444 -5.06 18.07 7.60
N ARG A 445 -3.91 17.41 7.46
CA ARG A 445 -3.83 16.09 6.82
C ARG A 445 -4.14 14.99 7.84
N MET A 446 -4.85 13.97 7.40
CA MET A 446 -5.10 12.77 8.20
C MET A 446 -3.90 11.83 8.19
N LEU A 447 -3.67 11.15 9.32
CA LEU A 447 -2.63 10.13 9.44
C LEU A 447 -2.83 9.02 8.40
N SER A 448 -1.73 8.48 7.88
CA SER A 448 -1.72 7.41 6.88
C SER A 448 -0.80 6.27 7.30
N SER A 449 -1.01 5.07 6.72
CA SER A 449 -0.08 3.93 6.80
C SER A 449 0.65 3.69 5.47
N MET A 450 0.38 4.44 4.41
CA MET A 450 1.03 4.29 3.11
C MET A 450 2.55 4.44 3.22
N SER A 451 3.30 3.42 2.79
CA SER A 451 4.74 3.28 3.03
C SER A 451 5.50 3.04 1.73
N PRO A 452 5.42 3.95 0.73
CA PRO A 452 6.33 3.85 -0.40
C PRO A 452 7.77 3.90 0.13
N THR A 453 8.60 2.94 -0.29
CA THR A 453 9.92 2.71 0.31
C THR A 453 10.97 2.43 -0.75
N ILE A 454 12.15 3.03 -0.59
CA ILE A 454 13.34 2.76 -1.39
C ILE A 454 14.45 2.27 -0.48
N ILE A 455 15.13 1.22 -0.89
CA ILE A 455 16.18 0.55 -0.13
C ILE A 455 17.47 0.57 -0.95
N GLU A 456 18.56 0.89 -0.29
CA GLU A 456 19.90 0.85 -0.85
C GLU A 456 20.75 -0.14 -0.07
N LYS A 457 21.71 -0.73 -0.78
CA LYS A 457 22.78 -1.55 -0.22
C LYS A 457 24.11 -1.08 -0.79
N GLU A 458 25.11 -0.87 0.08
CA GLU A 458 26.45 -0.38 -0.33
C GLU A 458 26.39 0.90 -1.20
N GLY A 459 25.44 1.81 -0.90
CA GLY A 459 25.25 3.07 -1.63
C GLY A 459 24.59 2.94 -3.00
N LYS A 460 24.20 1.73 -3.41
CA LYS A 460 23.49 1.45 -4.67
C LYS A 460 22.02 1.16 -4.42
N LEU A 461 21.16 1.46 -5.39
CA LEU A 461 19.77 1.04 -5.34
C LEU A 461 19.69 -0.48 -5.22
N PHE A 462 18.92 -0.97 -4.26
CA PHE A 462 18.68 -2.38 -4.03
C PHE A 462 17.23 -2.77 -4.31
N MET A 463 16.26 -1.99 -3.78
CA MET A 463 14.83 -2.33 -3.93
C MET A 463 13.96 -1.06 -3.93
N VAL A 464 12.90 -1.09 -4.73
CA VAL A 464 11.78 -0.14 -4.73
C VAL A 464 10.53 -0.94 -4.40
N ILE A 465 9.75 -0.53 -3.39
CA ILE A 465 8.67 -1.37 -2.88
C ILE A 465 7.55 -0.54 -2.23
N GLY A 466 6.35 -1.04 -2.33
CA GLY A 466 5.19 -0.60 -1.56
C GLY A 466 3.96 -1.44 -1.90
N THR A 467 2.82 -1.09 -1.33
CA THR A 467 1.60 -1.89 -1.41
C THR A 467 0.37 -1.08 -1.02
N PRO A 468 -0.82 -1.39 -1.51
CA PRO A 468 -2.08 -1.09 -0.83
C PRO A 468 -2.26 -1.94 0.44
N GLY A 469 -3.31 -1.66 1.24
CA GLY A 469 -3.72 -2.55 2.33
C GLY A 469 -3.96 -1.86 3.68
N GLY A 470 -4.24 -0.55 3.72
CA GLY A 470 -4.51 0.15 4.98
C GLY A 470 -3.40 -0.06 6.01
N SER A 471 -3.74 -0.56 7.21
CA SER A 471 -2.74 -0.87 8.27
C SER A 471 -1.77 -1.96 7.86
N THR A 472 -2.18 -2.91 7.01
CA THR A 472 -1.34 -4.04 6.58
C THR A 472 -0.21 -3.62 5.64
N ILE A 473 -0.22 -2.39 5.11
CA ILE A 473 0.83 -1.83 4.24
C ILE A 473 2.20 -1.96 4.90
N ILE A 474 2.31 -1.53 6.16
CA ILE A 474 3.59 -1.49 6.88
C ILE A 474 4.16 -2.91 7.03
N THR A 475 3.33 -3.86 7.45
CA THR A 475 3.75 -5.25 7.69
C THR A 475 4.00 -6.03 6.40
N SER A 476 3.32 -5.67 5.31
CA SER A 476 3.55 -6.28 3.99
C SER A 476 4.88 -5.82 3.38
N VAL A 477 5.18 -4.52 3.40
CA VAL A 477 6.50 -3.98 2.99
C VAL A 477 7.61 -4.60 3.82
N LEU A 478 7.43 -4.67 5.16
CA LEU A 478 8.37 -5.30 6.09
C LEU A 478 8.68 -6.73 5.70
N GLN A 479 7.65 -7.59 5.55
CA GLN A 479 7.83 -9.01 5.29
C GLN A 479 8.44 -9.26 3.91
N CYS A 480 8.00 -8.53 2.87
CA CYS A 480 8.59 -8.67 1.55
C CYS A 480 10.05 -8.22 1.50
N PHE A 481 10.43 -7.17 2.22
CA PHE A 481 11.84 -6.81 2.37
C PHE A 481 12.64 -7.91 3.08
N LEU A 482 12.16 -8.43 4.21
CA LEU A 482 12.82 -9.49 4.97
C LEU A 482 12.92 -10.79 4.17
N ASN A 483 11.94 -11.13 3.35
CA ASN A 483 11.97 -12.30 2.46
C ASN A 483 13.19 -12.28 1.52
N VAL A 484 13.51 -11.12 0.97
CA VAL A 484 14.71 -10.96 0.12
C VAL A 484 15.97 -10.83 0.97
N ALA A 485 15.97 -9.95 1.95
CA ALA A 485 17.18 -9.58 2.71
C ALA A 485 17.68 -10.70 3.62
N GLU A 486 16.79 -11.49 4.22
CA GLU A 486 17.13 -12.52 5.21
C GLU A 486 17.05 -13.95 4.65
N TYR A 487 16.19 -14.18 3.66
CA TYR A 487 15.95 -15.53 3.11
C TYR A 487 16.40 -15.69 1.66
N GLY A 488 16.92 -14.64 1.02
CA GLY A 488 17.47 -14.70 -0.34
C GLY A 488 16.44 -15.05 -1.41
N MET A 489 15.15 -14.74 -1.16
CA MET A 489 14.08 -14.99 -2.12
C MET A 489 14.23 -14.07 -3.35
N THR A 490 13.76 -14.52 -4.51
CA THR A 490 13.56 -13.65 -5.67
C THR A 490 12.46 -12.63 -5.38
N MET A 491 12.36 -11.57 -6.17
CA MET A 491 11.32 -10.58 -5.94
C MET A 491 9.91 -11.19 -6.07
N GLN A 492 9.70 -12.00 -7.12
CA GLN A 492 8.41 -12.67 -7.33
C GLN A 492 8.08 -13.66 -6.21
N GLN A 493 9.06 -14.46 -5.77
CA GLN A 493 8.84 -15.33 -4.61
C GLN A 493 8.43 -14.53 -3.38
N SER A 494 9.12 -13.41 -3.13
CA SER A 494 8.86 -12.57 -1.97
C SER A 494 7.42 -12.01 -1.96
N VAL A 495 6.95 -11.47 -3.07
CA VAL A 495 5.59 -10.90 -3.15
C VAL A 495 4.50 -11.97 -3.15
N SER A 496 4.83 -13.21 -3.60
CA SER A 496 3.88 -14.33 -3.66
C SER A 496 3.71 -15.06 -2.32
N LYS A 497 4.65 -14.91 -1.36
CA LYS A 497 4.57 -15.61 -0.06
C LYS A 497 3.35 -15.14 0.73
N PRO A 498 2.69 -16.08 1.45
CA PRO A 498 1.64 -15.72 2.41
C PRO A 498 2.17 -14.77 3.49
N ARG A 499 1.36 -13.77 3.81
CA ARG A 499 1.67 -12.75 4.80
C ARG A 499 0.81 -12.87 6.04
N PHE A 500 1.24 -12.19 7.10
CA PHE A 500 0.49 -12.02 8.33
C PHE A 500 0.59 -10.57 8.81
N HIS A 501 -0.26 -10.22 9.78
CA HIS A 501 -0.37 -8.87 10.29
C HIS A 501 -0.78 -8.84 11.75
N HIS A 502 -0.19 -7.91 12.51
CA HIS A 502 -0.62 -7.55 13.84
C HIS A 502 -0.52 -6.03 14.02
N GLN A 503 -1.57 -5.40 14.55
CA GLN A 503 -1.66 -3.94 14.66
C GLN A 503 -1.92 -3.44 16.09
N TRP A 504 -1.45 -4.16 17.11
CA TRP A 504 -1.70 -3.91 18.52
C TRP A 504 -3.15 -4.21 18.94
N LEU A 505 -4.13 -3.54 18.37
CA LEU A 505 -5.56 -3.80 18.56
C LEU A 505 -6.27 -3.83 17.20
N PRO A 506 -7.17 -4.86 16.99
CA PRO A 506 -7.43 -6.00 17.88
C PRO A 506 -6.17 -6.84 18.13
N ASP A 507 -6.14 -7.56 19.25
CA ASP A 507 -5.01 -8.40 19.68
C ASP A 507 -5.03 -9.78 18.97
N ASP A 508 -5.21 -9.76 17.64
CA ASP A 508 -5.24 -10.94 16.78
C ASP A 508 -3.97 -10.95 15.91
N VAL A 509 -3.48 -12.14 15.56
CA VAL A 509 -2.47 -12.33 14.53
C VAL A 509 -3.20 -12.80 13.27
N MET A 510 -3.53 -11.86 12.38
CA MET A 510 -4.13 -12.17 11.08
C MET A 510 -3.10 -12.85 10.19
N TYR A 511 -3.50 -13.90 9.47
CA TYR A 511 -2.64 -14.53 8.46
C TYR A 511 -3.45 -15.03 7.27
N GLU A 512 -2.81 -15.02 6.10
CA GLU A 512 -3.41 -15.51 4.85
C GLU A 512 -3.53 -17.05 4.85
N PRO A 513 -4.48 -17.62 4.09
CA PRO A 513 -4.65 -19.06 3.96
C PRO A 513 -3.34 -19.78 3.65
N LYS A 514 -3.07 -20.88 4.34
CA LYS A 514 -1.82 -21.66 4.24
C LYS A 514 -0.56 -20.89 4.66
N GLY A 515 -0.69 -19.71 5.27
CA GLY A 515 0.44 -18.89 5.73
C GLY A 515 1.18 -19.50 6.91
N PHE A 516 0.46 -20.19 7.79
CA PHE A 516 1.01 -20.86 8.97
C PHE A 516 0.79 -22.38 8.93
N ALA A 517 1.81 -23.13 9.32
CA ALA A 517 1.67 -24.58 9.50
C ALA A 517 0.80 -24.90 10.74
N PRO A 518 0.03 -26.00 10.75
CA PRO A 518 -0.85 -26.34 11.88
C PRO A 518 -0.15 -26.43 13.23
N GLU A 519 1.07 -26.97 13.27
CA GLU A 519 1.90 -27.04 14.46
C GLU A 519 2.33 -25.66 14.96
N VAL A 520 2.65 -24.73 14.06
CA VAL A 520 2.97 -23.33 14.40
C VAL A 520 1.76 -22.65 15.03
N ILE A 521 0.56 -22.85 14.47
CA ILE A 521 -0.69 -22.32 15.02
C ILE A 521 -0.92 -22.86 16.44
N ALA A 522 -0.72 -24.17 16.64
CA ALA A 522 -0.89 -24.79 17.94
C ALA A 522 0.09 -24.22 19.00
N HIS A 523 1.35 -24.05 18.64
CA HIS A 523 2.38 -23.49 19.52
C HIS A 523 2.10 -22.02 19.85
N LEU A 524 1.73 -21.20 18.86
CA LEU A 524 1.35 -19.81 19.08
C LEU A 524 0.15 -19.69 20.05
N LYS A 525 -0.89 -20.51 19.86
CA LYS A 525 -2.05 -20.56 20.76
C LYS A 525 -1.66 -20.97 22.18
N ALA A 526 -0.79 -21.97 22.34
CA ALA A 526 -0.30 -22.42 23.64
C ALA A 526 0.45 -21.31 24.40
N LYS A 527 1.11 -20.40 23.68
CA LYS A 527 1.80 -19.23 24.23
C LYS A 527 0.90 -18.01 24.45
N GLY A 528 -0.39 -18.10 24.09
CA GLY A 528 -1.38 -17.04 24.29
C GLY A 528 -1.55 -16.06 23.13
N TYR A 529 -0.92 -16.30 21.97
CA TYR A 529 -1.25 -15.58 20.74
C TYR A 529 -2.61 -15.99 20.20
N LYS A 530 -3.25 -15.14 19.40
CA LYS A 530 -4.57 -15.37 18.80
C LYS A 530 -4.46 -15.42 17.27
N PRO A 531 -3.83 -16.47 16.68
CA PRO A 531 -3.77 -16.59 15.23
C PRO A 531 -5.17 -16.79 14.65
N ARG A 532 -5.50 -15.94 13.66
CA ARG A 532 -6.77 -15.92 12.95
C ARG A 532 -6.53 -15.94 11.45
N GLU A 533 -6.99 -17.02 10.79
CA GLU A 533 -6.92 -17.12 9.35
C GLU A 533 -7.94 -16.17 8.70
N GLU A 534 -7.47 -15.41 7.72
CA GLU A 534 -8.27 -14.42 7.02
C GLU A 534 -8.48 -14.83 5.56
N ASN A 535 -9.72 -15.16 5.21
CA ASN A 535 -10.07 -15.64 3.87
C ASN A 535 -10.64 -14.54 2.96
N PHE A 536 -10.95 -13.38 3.51
CA PHE A 536 -11.67 -12.32 2.79
C PHE A 536 -10.87 -11.02 2.62
N VAL A 537 -9.81 -10.84 3.40
CA VAL A 537 -8.95 -9.67 3.38
C VAL A 537 -7.60 -10.04 2.75
N ILE A 538 -7.19 -9.27 1.77
CA ILE A 538 -5.87 -9.39 1.15
C ILE A 538 -4.88 -8.60 2.02
N ILE A 539 -3.85 -9.28 2.55
CA ILE A 539 -2.78 -8.62 3.32
C ILE A 539 -1.78 -7.99 2.33
N GLY A 540 -2.18 -6.85 1.77
CA GLY A 540 -1.42 -6.10 0.77
C GLY A 540 -1.41 -6.74 -0.63
N LYS A 541 -1.07 -5.92 -1.63
CA LYS A 541 -0.73 -6.32 -3.01
C LYS A 541 0.56 -5.59 -3.36
N VAL A 542 1.69 -6.29 -3.21
CA VAL A 542 3.01 -5.66 -3.25
C VAL A 542 3.53 -5.57 -4.67
N ASP A 543 3.79 -4.34 -5.12
CA ASP A 543 4.47 -4.04 -6.38
C ASP A 543 5.91 -3.60 -6.08
N ALA A 544 6.89 -4.38 -6.55
CA ALA A 544 8.27 -4.12 -6.19
C ALA A 544 9.26 -4.40 -7.34
N ILE A 545 10.41 -3.74 -7.27
CA ILE A 545 11.54 -3.95 -8.17
C ILE A 545 12.77 -4.23 -7.32
N LEU A 546 13.44 -5.35 -7.57
CA LEU A 546 14.73 -5.71 -6.98
C LEU A 546 15.84 -5.49 -8.02
N VAL A 547 16.93 -4.86 -7.60
CA VAL A 547 18.12 -4.73 -8.44
C VAL A 547 19.07 -5.89 -8.12
N GLN A 548 19.32 -6.72 -9.11
CA GLN A 548 20.22 -7.86 -9.00
C GLN A 548 21.70 -7.40 -8.92
N PRO A 549 22.62 -8.23 -8.42
CA PRO A 549 24.05 -7.85 -8.31
C PRO A 549 24.70 -7.43 -9.63
N ASP A 550 24.21 -7.94 -10.77
CA ASP A 550 24.68 -7.59 -12.11
C ASP A 550 24.02 -6.32 -12.68
N GLY A 551 23.10 -5.69 -11.92
CA GLY A 551 22.35 -4.51 -12.32
C GLY A 551 21.03 -4.81 -13.04
N THR A 552 20.71 -6.06 -13.34
CA THR A 552 19.43 -6.46 -13.92
C THR A 552 18.30 -6.16 -12.92
N LEU A 553 17.20 -5.60 -13.41
CA LEU A 553 16.00 -5.33 -12.63
C LEU A 553 15.11 -6.57 -12.64
N GLU A 554 14.60 -6.96 -11.47
CA GLU A 554 13.59 -8.01 -11.32
C GLU A 554 12.32 -7.40 -10.77
N GLY A 555 11.23 -7.40 -11.57
CA GLY A 555 9.91 -6.94 -11.15
C GLY A 555 9.12 -8.06 -10.50
N GLY A 556 8.61 -7.81 -9.29
CA GLY A 556 7.65 -8.66 -8.59
C GLY A 556 6.29 -8.01 -8.60
N ALA A 557 5.32 -8.62 -9.30
CA ALA A 557 3.92 -8.22 -9.33
C ALA A 557 3.10 -9.18 -8.48
N ASP A 558 2.27 -8.66 -7.60
CA ASP A 558 1.53 -9.46 -6.62
C ASP A 558 0.44 -10.31 -7.29
N PRO A 559 0.43 -11.64 -7.11
CA PRO A 559 -0.56 -12.51 -7.74
C PRO A 559 -1.99 -12.39 -7.14
N ARG A 560 -2.18 -11.57 -6.10
CA ARG A 560 -3.49 -11.34 -5.48
C ARG A 560 -4.35 -10.33 -6.24
N GLY A 561 -3.74 -9.58 -7.17
CA GLY A 561 -4.39 -8.57 -8.01
C GLY A 561 -4.22 -8.83 -9.50
N ASP A 562 -4.53 -7.82 -10.30
CA ASP A 562 -4.24 -7.74 -11.74
C ASP A 562 -2.85 -7.12 -11.99
N ASP A 563 -2.00 -7.14 -10.99
CA ASP A 563 -0.72 -6.44 -10.93
C ASP A 563 0.25 -6.96 -12.01
N THR A 564 1.03 -6.07 -12.60
CA THR A 564 1.86 -6.41 -13.77
C THR A 564 3.20 -5.70 -13.71
N ALA A 565 4.28 -6.46 -13.93
CA ALA A 565 5.64 -5.97 -14.13
C ALA A 565 5.98 -5.97 -15.61
N VAL A 566 6.55 -4.86 -16.11
CA VAL A 566 7.04 -4.74 -17.49
C VAL A 566 8.36 -3.99 -17.52
N GLY A 567 9.27 -4.38 -18.41
CA GLY A 567 10.59 -3.76 -18.54
C GLY A 567 11.24 -3.94 -19.91
N TYR A 568 12.41 -3.33 -20.10
CA TYR A 568 13.23 -3.52 -21.30
C TYR A 568 14.71 -3.43 -20.99
#